data_5806ca70e9ccba74c36030482b390554
#
_entry.id   5806ca70e9ccba74c36030482b390554
#
_cell.length_a   1.000
_cell.length_b   1.000
_cell.length_c   1.000
_cell.angle_alpha   90.00
_cell.angle_beta   90.00
_cell.angle_gamma   90.00
#
_symmetry.space_group_name_H-M   'P 1'
#
loop_
_entity.id
_entity.type
_entity.pdbx_description
1 polymer ?
#
loop_
_entity_poly.entity_id
_entity_poly.type
_entity_poly.pdbx_seq_one_letter_code
_entity_poly.pdbx_strand_id
1 'polypeptide(L)'
;GGIVDTPDGKWYAMLFQDFGAVGRIPVLIPVTWTDHFPVFGQNGHVPEEIEVCSTRPDYTYQPLVGSDDFHNGLLPRWQFNHDPDPLYYCLDPLQGTYTITTREVCTELTQAVNTITQRMSYPSCAAEVTVDASELKEGDIAGLCALQGCYAAVGITKRQGKYEVLMLDKREDGILNVTDGIVVGSHQIDFRLEADFRNMKDEARCYCRVNNGDWMPIGSVHKLYFKLDHFTGCRFGLFCYAVKETGGSACFREFLYHDVDETTIINCCCKEKGNAYE
;
A
#
# COMPACT_ATOMS: atom_id res chain seq x y z
N GLY A 1 -11.62 0.18 -22.16
CA GLY A 1 -10.70 -0.55 -23.01
C GLY A 1 -10.72 -0.06 -24.45
N GLY A 2 -9.81 -0.55 -25.26
CA GLY A 2 -9.71 -0.20 -26.67
C GLY A 2 -9.12 -1.36 -27.49
N ILE A 3 -9.29 -1.28 -28.80
CA ILE A 3 -8.71 -2.21 -29.77
C ILE A 3 -7.66 -1.44 -30.55
N VAL A 4 -6.52 -2.06 -30.84
CA VAL A 4 -5.40 -1.47 -31.57
C VAL A 4 -4.78 -2.51 -32.50
N ASP A 5 -4.32 -2.09 -33.66
CA ASP A 5 -3.48 -2.88 -34.55
C ASP A 5 -2.01 -2.53 -34.37
N THR A 6 -1.16 -3.49 -34.68
CA THR A 6 0.28 -3.33 -34.69
C THR A 6 0.80 -3.19 -36.13
N PRO A 7 2.03 -2.66 -36.33
CA PRO A 7 2.59 -2.51 -37.64
C PRO A 7 2.72 -3.81 -38.47
N ASP A 8 2.76 -4.98 -37.80
CA ASP A 8 2.75 -6.30 -38.41
C ASP A 8 1.36 -6.87 -38.67
N GLY A 9 0.31 -6.02 -38.51
CA GLY A 9 -1.09 -6.34 -38.83
C GLY A 9 -1.82 -7.23 -37.83
N LYS A 10 -1.26 -7.44 -36.64
CA LYS A 10 -1.95 -8.13 -35.56
C LYS A 10 -2.84 -7.16 -34.80
N TRP A 11 -3.93 -7.68 -34.25
CA TRP A 11 -4.88 -6.89 -33.49
C TRP A 11 -4.90 -7.33 -32.03
N TYR A 12 -4.96 -6.36 -31.13
CA TYR A 12 -5.05 -6.56 -29.69
C TYR A 12 -6.12 -5.67 -29.08
N ALA A 13 -6.71 -6.15 -27.98
CA ALA A 13 -7.54 -5.34 -27.12
C ALA A 13 -6.86 -5.17 -25.77
N MET A 14 -6.87 -3.95 -25.25
CA MET A 14 -6.52 -3.67 -23.86
C MET A 14 -7.82 -3.51 -23.08
N LEU A 15 -8.18 -4.53 -22.35
CA LEU A 15 -9.34 -4.56 -21.46
C LEU A 15 -8.88 -4.50 -20.00
N PHE A 16 -9.75 -4.81 -19.07
CA PHE A 16 -9.40 -4.97 -17.67
C PHE A 16 -10.19 -6.11 -17.05
N GLN A 17 -9.64 -6.65 -15.98
CA GLN A 17 -10.29 -7.63 -15.13
C GLN A 17 -10.30 -7.10 -13.69
N ASP A 18 -11.43 -7.24 -13.01
CA ASP A 18 -11.56 -6.91 -11.59
C ASP A 18 -11.03 -8.05 -10.73
N PHE A 19 -10.09 -7.75 -9.84
CA PHE A 19 -9.44 -8.70 -8.93
C PHE A 19 -9.69 -8.33 -7.46
N GLY A 20 -10.92 -7.96 -7.12
CA GLY A 20 -11.25 -7.55 -5.77
C GLY A 20 -10.55 -6.27 -5.34
N ALA A 21 -10.10 -6.20 -4.11
CA ALA A 21 -9.55 -4.97 -3.52
C ALA A 21 -8.22 -4.51 -4.13
N VAL A 22 -7.48 -5.36 -4.84
CA VAL A 22 -6.31 -4.92 -5.62
C VAL A 22 -6.70 -4.06 -6.83
N GLY A 23 -7.98 -4.09 -7.21
CA GLY A 23 -8.55 -3.24 -8.25
C GLY A 23 -8.56 -3.87 -9.64
N ARG A 24 -8.63 -2.99 -10.65
CA ARG A 24 -8.68 -3.37 -12.05
C ARG A 24 -7.29 -3.55 -12.61
N ILE A 25 -7.03 -4.75 -13.11
CA ILE A 25 -5.75 -5.10 -13.75
C ILE A 25 -5.95 -5.07 -15.26
N PRO A 26 -5.15 -4.30 -16.02
CA PRO A 26 -5.18 -4.31 -17.48
C PRO A 26 -4.82 -5.69 -18.02
N VAL A 27 -5.55 -6.14 -19.03
CA VAL A 27 -5.36 -7.43 -19.69
C VAL A 27 -5.23 -7.17 -21.18
N LEU A 28 -4.12 -7.64 -21.77
CA LEU A 28 -3.90 -7.61 -23.21
C LEU A 28 -4.47 -8.90 -23.83
N ILE A 29 -5.35 -8.76 -24.82
CA ILE A 29 -6.08 -9.87 -25.44
C ILE A 29 -5.84 -9.84 -26.95
N PRO A 30 -5.46 -10.95 -27.62
CA PRO A 30 -5.43 -11.00 -29.06
C PRO A 30 -6.85 -10.88 -29.64
N VAL A 31 -6.95 -10.22 -30.77
CA VAL A 31 -8.24 -10.03 -31.49
C VAL A 31 -8.12 -10.57 -32.89
N THR A 32 -9.11 -11.35 -33.31
CA THR A 32 -9.31 -11.76 -34.70
C THR A 32 -10.60 -11.14 -35.22
N TRP A 33 -10.79 -11.11 -36.54
CA TRP A 33 -11.97 -10.57 -37.17
C TRP A 33 -12.73 -11.67 -37.91
N THR A 34 -14.02 -11.78 -37.64
CA THR A 34 -14.92 -12.70 -38.35
C THR A 34 -16.14 -11.91 -38.80
N ASP A 35 -16.44 -11.93 -40.10
CA ASP A 35 -17.56 -11.19 -40.70
C ASP A 35 -17.65 -9.71 -40.23
N HIS A 36 -16.49 -9.05 -40.19
CA HIS A 36 -16.33 -7.64 -39.74
C HIS A 36 -16.56 -7.40 -38.23
N PHE A 37 -16.71 -8.45 -37.43
CA PHE A 37 -16.83 -8.34 -35.97
C PHE A 37 -15.54 -8.77 -35.27
N PRO A 38 -15.10 -8.05 -34.22
CA PRO A 38 -13.95 -8.45 -33.42
C PRO A 38 -14.28 -9.67 -32.54
N VAL A 39 -13.41 -10.66 -32.59
CA VAL A 39 -13.44 -11.85 -31.74
C VAL A 39 -12.26 -11.76 -30.78
N PHE A 40 -12.55 -11.72 -29.50
CA PHE A 40 -11.57 -11.54 -28.44
C PHE A 40 -11.05 -12.88 -27.91
N GLY A 41 -9.74 -12.96 -27.68
CA GLY A 41 -9.10 -14.11 -27.08
C GLY A 41 -8.78 -15.25 -28.06
N GLN A 42 -8.50 -16.39 -27.51
CA GLN A 42 -8.25 -17.64 -28.24
C GLN A 42 -9.27 -18.68 -27.86
N ASN A 43 -10.02 -19.22 -28.81
CA ASN A 43 -11.09 -20.18 -28.57
C ASN A 43 -12.12 -19.74 -27.51
N GLY A 44 -12.44 -18.44 -27.47
CA GLY A 44 -13.39 -17.88 -26.51
C GLY A 44 -12.84 -17.64 -25.09
N HIS A 45 -11.53 -17.82 -24.90
CA HIS A 45 -10.87 -17.60 -23.61
C HIS A 45 -9.77 -16.53 -23.70
N VAL A 46 -9.56 -15.81 -22.62
CA VAL A 46 -8.39 -14.96 -22.46
C VAL A 46 -7.19 -15.86 -22.18
N PRO A 47 -6.14 -15.85 -23.02
CA PRO A 47 -4.94 -16.65 -22.77
C PRO A 47 -4.18 -16.13 -21.55
N GLU A 48 -3.60 -17.03 -20.77
CA GLU A 48 -2.77 -16.66 -19.60
C GLU A 48 -1.48 -15.98 -20.05
N GLU A 49 -0.92 -16.40 -21.19
CA GLU A 49 0.29 -15.85 -21.79
C GLU A 49 0.08 -15.61 -23.29
N ILE A 50 0.63 -14.52 -23.80
CA ILE A 50 0.68 -14.24 -25.23
C ILE A 50 2.07 -13.76 -25.63
N GLU A 51 2.53 -14.21 -26.79
CA GLU A 51 3.75 -13.66 -27.40
C GLU A 51 3.45 -12.37 -28.12
N VAL A 52 4.17 -11.31 -27.77
CA VAL A 52 4.11 -10.01 -28.44
C VAL A 52 5.51 -9.57 -28.87
N CYS A 53 5.62 -8.95 -30.04
CA CYS A 53 6.85 -8.32 -30.46
C CYS A 53 6.91 -6.90 -29.90
N SER A 54 7.96 -6.59 -29.15
CA SER A 54 8.19 -5.22 -28.70
C SER A 54 8.51 -4.31 -29.90
N THR A 55 7.82 -3.17 -30.00
CA THR A 55 8.19 -2.09 -30.95
C THR A 55 9.35 -1.24 -30.43
N ARG A 56 9.81 -1.49 -29.21
CA ARG A 56 10.95 -0.84 -28.57
C ARG A 56 11.84 -1.88 -27.88
N PRO A 57 12.59 -2.71 -28.64
CA PRO A 57 13.35 -3.83 -28.05
C PRO A 57 14.43 -3.38 -27.05
N ASP A 58 14.98 -2.18 -27.23
CA ASP A 58 16.03 -1.63 -26.36
C ASP A 58 15.50 -0.79 -25.18
N TYR A 59 14.17 -0.70 -25.01
CA TYR A 59 13.59 0.07 -23.93
C TYR A 59 13.42 -0.77 -22.67
N THR A 60 14.02 -0.31 -21.58
CA THR A 60 13.83 -0.92 -20.25
C THR A 60 12.64 -0.27 -19.54
N TYR A 61 11.61 -1.06 -19.28
CA TYR A 61 10.43 -0.61 -18.54
C TYR A 61 10.77 -0.46 -17.05
N GLN A 62 10.39 0.69 -16.48
CA GLN A 62 10.52 0.90 -15.06
C GLN A 62 9.42 0.11 -14.31
N PRO A 63 9.74 -0.52 -13.18
CA PRO A 63 8.73 -1.21 -12.38
C PRO A 63 7.68 -0.22 -11.85
N LEU A 64 6.42 -0.65 -11.83
CA LEU A 64 5.29 0.14 -11.36
C LEU A 64 5.28 0.32 -9.85
N VAL A 65 5.90 -0.61 -9.13
CA VAL A 65 6.02 -0.63 -7.67
C VAL A 65 7.43 -1.08 -7.28
N GLY A 66 7.81 -0.88 -6.04
CA GLY A 66 9.09 -1.40 -5.52
C GLY A 66 9.63 -0.57 -4.37
N SER A 67 10.71 -1.06 -3.79
CA SER A 67 11.41 -0.43 -2.67
C SER A 67 12.01 0.93 -3.03
N ASP A 68 12.13 1.81 -2.04
CA ASP A 68 12.73 3.13 -2.18
C ASP A 68 13.46 3.51 -0.88
N ASP A 69 14.75 3.83 -1.00
CA ASP A 69 15.59 4.32 0.09
C ASP A 69 15.65 5.86 0.14
N PHE A 70 14.90 6.53 -0.74
CA PHE A 70 14.82 7.98 -0.91
C PHE A 70 16.14 8.68 -1.26
N HIS A 71 17.24 7.97 -1.50
CA HIS A 71 18.52 8.57 -1.91
C HIS A 71 18.52 9.12 -3.34
N ASN A 72 17.62 8.65 -4.19
CA ASN A 72 17.50 9.07 -5.60
C ASN A 72 16.34 10.06 -5.84
N GLY A 73 15.87 10.71 -4.79
CA GLY A 73 14.67 11.53 -4.87
C GLY A 73 13.40 10.70 -4.77
N LEU A 74 12.25 11.31 -4.99
CA LEU A 74 10.97 10.60 -5.02
C LEU A 74 10.81 9.92 -6.39
N LEU A 75 10.88 8.60 -6.41
CA LEU A 75 10.79 7.82 -7.65
C LEU A 75 9.40 7.94 -8.30
N PRO A 76 9.28 7.81 -9.64
CA PRO A 76 8.02 7.99 -10.38
C PRO A 76 6.88 7.03 -9.98
N ARG A 77 7.18 5.97 -9.24
CA ARG A 77 6.21 5.00 -8.72
C ARG A 77 5.37 5.55 -7.55
N TRP A 78 5.82 6.62 -6.91
CA TRP A 78 5.06 7.30 -5.86
C TRP A 78 4.01 8.23 -6.45
N GLN A 79 2.86 8.26 -5.82
CA GLN A 79 1.76 9.16 -6.14
C GLN A 79 1.30 9.85 -4.87
N PHE A 80 1.14 11.16 -4.91
CA PHE A 80 0.50 11.89 -3.81
C PHE A 80 -0.99 11.57 -3.78
N ASN A 81 -1.54 11.41 -2.58
CA ASN A 81 -2.98 11.17 -2.40
C ASN A 81 -3.80 12.44 -2.59
N HIS A 82 -3.19 13.61 -2.39
CA HIS A 82 -3.72 14.95 -2.62
C HIS A 82 -2.75 15.77 -3.44
N ASP A 83 -3.13 16.99 -3.84
CA ASP A 83 -2.19 17.95 -4.36
C ASP A 83 -1.12 18.23 -3.29
N PRO A 84 0.18 18.03 -3.59
CA PRO A 84 1.22 18.16 -2.60
C PRO A 84 1.43 19.62 -2.20
N ASP A 85 1.68 19.84 -0.92
CA ASP A 85 2.12 21.14 -0.41
C ASP A 85 3.61 21.08 -0.09
N PRO A 86 4.47 21.65 -0.95
CA PRO A 86 5.93 21.56 -0.80
C PRO A 86 6.50 22.26 0.43
N LEU A 87 5.70 23.08 1.12
CA LEU A 87 6.12 23.71 2.37
C LEU A 87 6.04 22.75 3.57
N TYR A 88 5.33 21.63 3.42
CA TYR A 88 5.03 20.70 4.51
C TYR A 88 5.51 19.27 4.24
N TYR A 89 6.45 19.10 3.30
CA TYR A 89 7.25 17.89 3.21
C TYR A 89 8.69 18.23 2.81
N CYS A 90 9.59 17.34 3.16
CA CYS A 90 11.00 17.44 2.77
C CYS A 90 11.50 16.09 2.32
N LEU A 91 12.18 16.08 1.19
CA LEU A 91 12.95 14.93 0.71
C LEU A 91 14.43 15.28 0.86
N ASP A 92 15.16 14.50 1.63
CA ASP A 92 16.61 14.64 1.78
C ASP A 92 17.34 13.41 1.20
N PRO A 93 17.81 13.49 -0.07
CA PRO A 93 18.51 12.37 -0.70
C PRO A 93 19.85 12.03 -0.03
N LEU A 94 20.48 12.98 0.68
CA LEU A 94 21.74 12.69 1.37
C LEU A 94 21.54 11.79 2.59
N GLN A 95 20.40 11.96 3.26
CA GLN A 95 20.01 11.14 4.42
C GLN A 95 19.11 9.98 4.05
N GLY A 96 18.61 9.90 2.81
CA GLY A 96 17.66 8.89 2.38
C GLY A 96 16.33 8.99 3.15
N THR A 97 15.75 10.19 3.22
CA THR A 97 14.56 10.42 4.04
C THR A 97 13.47 11.17 3.31
N TYR A 98 12.22 10.79 3.60
CA TYR A 98 11.02 11.55 3.27
C TYR A 98 10.33 11.98 4.57
N THR A 99 10.19 13.28 4.81
CA THR A 99 9.60 13.83 6.03
C THR A 99 8.30 14.53 5.71
N ILE A 100 7.23 14.23 6.45
CA ILE A 100 5.95 14.94 6.37
C ILE A 100 5.78 15.78 7.63
N THR A 101 5.51 17.08 7.44
CA THR A 101 5.12 18.01 8.51
C THR A 101 3.60 18.22 8.45
N THR A 102 2.93 18.19 9.58
CA THR A 102 1.48 18.34 9.64
C THR A 102 1.06 19.78 9.38
N ARG A 103 0.23 19.99 8.32
CA ARG A 103 -0.24 21.31 7.88
C ARG A 103 -1.56 21.73 8.53
N GLU A 104 -2.46 20.78 8.70
CA GLU A 104 -3.82 20.99 9.20
C GLU A 104 -4.22 19.90 10.17
N VAL A 105 -5.19 20.21 11.02
CA VAL A 105 -5.80 19.21 11.91
C VAL A 105 -6.79 18.39 11.12
N CYS A 106 -6.62 17.07 11.16
CA CYS A 106 -7.45 16.10 10.47
C CYS A 106 -8.25 15.26 11.44
N THR A 107 -9.45 14.86 11.04
CA THR A 107 -10.27 13.93 11.81
C THR A 107 -9.99 12.48 11.41
N GLU A 108 -9.39 12.27 10.22
CA GLU A 108 -9.07 10.95 9.69
C GLU A 108 -7.91 11.00 8.69
N LEU A 109 -7.32 9.84 8.46
CA LEU A 109 -6.14 9.67 7.61
C LEU A 109 -6.36 10.11 6.15
N THR A 110 -7.57 9.92 5.60
CA THR A 110 -7.87 10.29 4.21
C THR A 110 -7.74 11.78 3.92
N GLN A 111 -7.69 12.62 4.96
CA GLN A 111 -7.47 14.07 4.86
C GLN A 111 -6.00 14.45 4.93
N ALA A 112 -5.10 13.51 5.25
CA ALA A 112 -3.68 13.79 5.46
C ALA A 112 -2.97 14.23 4.17
N VAL A 113 -2.55 15.48 4.11
CA VAL A 113 -1.81 16.05 2.99
C VAL A 113 -0.38 15.50 2.95
N ASN A 114 0.22 15.46 1.76
CA ASN A 114 1.56 14.89 1.51
C ASN A 114 1.71 13.39 1.81
N THR A 115 0.59 12.67 1.97
CA THR A 115 0.60 11.21 1.95
C THR A 115 1.03 10.73 0.57
N ILE A 116 2.12 9.95 0.51
CA ILE A 116 2.59 9.32 -0.72
C ILE A 116 2.20 7.84 -0.75
N THR A 117 1.83 7.36 -1.94
CA THR A 117 1.30 6.01 -2.09
C THR A 117 1.95 5.24 -3.23
N GLN A 118 2.01 3.92 -3.10
CA GLN A 118 2.31 2.98 -4.18
C GLN A 118 1.20 1.94 -4.29
N ARG A 119 0.97 1.42 -5.50
CA ARG A 119 -0.02 0.36 -5.74
C ARG A 119 0.36 -0.91 -5.00
N MET A 120 -0.63 -1.65 -4.56
CA MET A 120 -0.47 -3.04 -4.15
C MET A 120 -0.49 -3.96 -5.37
N SER A 121 0.22 -5.08 -5.32
CA SER A 121 0.30 -6.08 -6.39
C SER A 121 -0.45 -7.36 -6.02
N TYR A 122 -0.98 -8.02 -7.05
CA TYR A 122 -1.59 -9.35 -6.96
C TYR A 122 -0.48 -10.41 -7.15
N PRO A 123 -0.55 -11.59 -6.50
CA PRO A 123 -1.62 -12.11 -5.65
C PRO A 123 -1.53 -11.68 -4.18
N SER A 124 -0.37 -11.29 -3.73
CA SER A 124 -0.13 -10.78 -2.38
C SER A 124 1.15 -9.94 -2.36
N CYS A 125 1.19 -8.96 -1.46
CA CYS A 125 2.34 -8.08 -1.30
C CYS A 125 2.48 -7.60 0.13
N ALA A 126 3.66 -7.08 0.47
CA ALA A 126 3.91 -6.46 1.74
C ALA A 126 4.76 -5.19 1.59
N ALA A 127 4.63 -4.28 2.52
CA ALA A 127 5.52 -3.13 2.63
C ALA A 127 6.05 -3.00 4.06
N GLU A 128 7.29 -2.55 4.17
CA GLU A 128 7.92 -2.17 5.43
C GLU A 128 8.45 -0.74 5.34
N VAL A 129 8.51 -0.05 6.46
CA VAL A 129 9.10 1.29 6.54
C VAL A 129 9.56 1.56 7.96
N THR A 130 10.69 2.26 8.09
CA THR A 130 11.15 2.82 9.37
C THR A 130 10.60 4.23 9.53
N VAL A 131 9.95 4.49 10.66
CA VAL A 131 9.38 5.79 11.01
C VAL A 131 10.09 6.35 12.23
N ASP A 132 10.63 7.57 12.11
CA ASP A 132 11.13 8.36 13.23
C ASP A 132 10.06 9.41 13.61
N ALA A 133 9.53 9.28 14.80
CA ALA A 133 8.45 10.06 15.39
C ALA A 133 8.92 11.08 16.44
N SER A 134 10.25 11.36 16.53
CA SER A 134 10.83 12.27 17.55
C SER A 134 10.17 13.63 17.57
N GLU A 135 9.81 14.15 16.40
CA GLU A 135 9.25 15.49 16.19
C GLU A 135 7.70 15.50 16.16
N LEU A 136 7.02 14.38 16.47
CA LEU A 136 5.58 14.36 16.60
C LEU A 136 5.13 15.22 17.79
N LYS A 137 4.09 16.00 17.56
CA LYS A 137 3.36 16.69 18.63
C LYS A 137 2.31 15.78 19.29
N GLU A 138 1.73 16.27 20.35
CA GLU A 138 0.75 15.54 21.13
C GLU A 138 -0.53 15.23 20.31
N GLY A 139 -0.76 13.96 20.06
CA GLY A 139 -1.89 13.46 19.29
C GLY A 139 -1.62 13.27 17.79
N ASP A 140 -0.48 13.69 17.25
CA ASP A 140 -0.10 13.40 15.87
C ASP A 140 -0.01 11.88 15.65
N ILE A 141 -0.34 11.42 14.46
CA ILE A 141 -0.24 10.01 14.07
C ILE A 141 0.52 9.89 12.75
N ALA A 142 1.55 9.05 12.73
CA ALA A 142 2.34 8.77 11.53
C ALA A 142 2.57 7.26 11.35
N GLY A 143 2.64 6.79 10.11
CA GLY A 143 2.86 5.38 9.85
C GLY A 143 2.64 4.91 8.42
N LEU A 144 2.27 3.62 8.32
CA LEU A 144 2.04 2.89 7.07
C LEU A 144 0.58 2.46 7.00
N CYS A 145 -0.05 2.62 5.83
CA CYS A 145 -1.45 2.25 5.63
C CYS A 145 -1.69 1.44 4.35
N ALA A 146 -2.78 0.65 4.38
CA ALA A 146 -3.51 0.14 3.22
C ALA A 146 -4.65 1.12 2.95
N LEU A 147 -4.44 2.00 1.97
CA LEU A 147 -5.30 3.15 1.72
C LEU A 147 -6.33 2.88 0.65
N GLN A 148 -7.58 3.07 1.02
CA GLN A 148 -8.76 3.16 0.17
C GLN A 148 -9.72 4.16 0.83
N GLY A 149 -10.99 4.22 0.44
CA GLY A 149 -12.03 4.95 1.20
C GLY A 149 -12.24 4.37 2.61
N CYS A 150 -12.18 3.01 2.73
CA CYS A 150 -11.87 2.31 3.98
C CYS A 150 -10.36 2.09 4.04
N TYR A 151 -9.79 1.93 5.23
CA TYR A 151 -8.35 1.73 5.35
C TYR A 151 -7.97 0.96 6.62
N ALA A 152 -6.85 0.26 6.54
CA ALA A 152 -6.09 -0.17 7.70
C ALA A 152 -4.80 0.64 7.77
N ALA A 153 -4.44 1.10 8.96
CA ALA A 153 -3.17 1.76 9.16
C ALA A 153 -2.54 1.34 10.49
N VAL A 154 -1.25 1.13 10.48
CA VAL A 154 -0.43 1.00 11.69
C VAL A 154 0.39 2.26 11.84
N GLY A 155 0.39 2.83 13.04
CA GLY A 155 1.08 4.08 13.27
C GLY A 155 1.56 4.26 14.68
N ILE A 156 2.45 5.24 14.84
CA ILE A 156 2.95 5.74 16.11
C ILE A 156 2.30 7.08 16.40
N THR A 157 1.91 7.28 17.65
CA THR A 157 1.37 8.54 18.16
C THR A 157 2.09 8.95 19.45
N LYS A 158 1.99 10.23 19.81
CA LYS A 158 2.48 10.74 21.08
C LYS A 158 1.30 11.10 21.97
N ARG A 159 1.19 10.48 23.16
CA ARG A 159 0.14 10.73 24.14
C ARG A 159 0.73 10.89 25.53
N GLN A 160 0.45 12.02 26.18
CA GLN A 160 0.98 12.33 27.51
C GLN A 160 2.50 12.19 27.60
N GLY A 161 3.20 12.62 26.54
CA GLY A 161 4.65 12.54 26.41
C GLY A 161 5.21 11.15 26.16
N LYS A 162 4.37 10.11 25.98
CA LYS A 162 4.78 8.73 25.65
C LYS A 162 4.47 8.40 24.21
N TYR A 163 5.27 7.52 23.62
CA TYR A 163 4.98 6.97 22.31
C TYR A 163 4.14 5.71 22.42
N GLU A 164 3.12 5.63 21.59
CA GLU A 164 2.22 4.49 21.52
C GLU A 164 2.04 4.04 20.08
N VAL A 165 2.08 2.73 19.85
CA VAL A 165 1.75 2.12 18.55
C VAL A 165 0.29 1.67 18.58
N LEU A 166 -0.44 1.97 17.51
CA LEU A 166 -1.87 1.66 17.40
C LEU A 166 -2.22 1.26 15.96
N MET A 167 -3.38 0.63 15.80
CA MET A 167 -4.01 0.40 14.50
C MET A 167 -5.24 1.29 14.36
N LEU A 168 -5.38 1.87 13.18
CA LEU A 168 -6.58 2.54 12.68
C LEU A 168 -7.28 1.58 11.71
N ASP A 169 -8.53 1.26 11.99
CA ASP A 169 -9.35 0.35 11.16
C ASP A 169 -10.66 1.06 10.81
N LYS A 170 -10.71 1.67 9.60
CA LYS A 170 -11.92 2.29 9.05
C LYS A 170 -12.61 1.30 8.12
N ARG A 171 -13.80 0.88 8.49
CA ARG A 171 -14.60 -0.11 7.77
C ARG A 171 -15.60 0.51 6.79
N GLU A 172 -16.26 -0.33 6.00
CA GLU A 172 -17.25 0.08 5.00
C GLU A 172 -18.47 0.82 5.57
N ASP A 173 -18.80 0.59 6.83
CA ASP A 173 -19.84 1.32 7.57
C ASP A 173 -19.44 2.76 7.96
N GLY A 174 -18.22 3.16 7.63
CA GLY A 174 -17.63 4.45 7.94
C GLY A 174 -17.11 4.58 9.37
N ILE A 175 -17.24 3.55 10.19
CA ILE A 175 -16.77 3.54 11.58
C ILE A 175 -15.25 3.40 11.60
N LEU A 176 -14.60 4.35 12.27
CA LEU A 176 -13.16 4.29 12.54
C LEU A 176 -12.96 3.66 13.94
N ASN A 177 -12.41 2.46 13.96
CA ASN A 177 -11.97 1.81 15.17
C ASN A 177 -10.48 2.09 15.38
N VAL A 178 -10.12 2.50 16.59
CA VAL A 178 -8.73 2.72 17.00
C VAL A 178 -8.44 1.73 18.11
N THR A 179 -7.40 0.91 17.96
CA THR A 179 -7.00 -0.02 19.02
C THR A 179 -6.43 0.74 20.22
N ASP A 180 -6.45 0.12 21.39
CA ASP A 180 -5.68 0.63 22.52
C ASP A 180 -4.21 0.72 22.14
N GLY A 181 -3.58 1.83 22.48
CA GLY A 181 -2.17 2.08 22.15
C GLY A 181 -1.24 1.18 22.98
N ILE A 182 -0.25 0.59 22.33
CA ILE A 182 0.82 -0.15 23.01
C ILE A 182 1.96 0.84 23.25
N VAL A 183 2.26 1.11 24.53
CA VAL A 183 3.35 2.01 24.90
C VAL A 183 4.69 1.40 24.50
N VAL A 184 5.49 2.17 23.77
CA VAL A 184 6.82 1.78 23.30
C VAL A 184 7.88 2.73 23.86
N GLY A 185 9.09 2.18 24.12
CA GLY A 185 10.22 2.93 24.66
C GLY A 185 11.08 3.66 23.61
N SER A 186 10.66 3.61 22.33
CA SER A 186 11.40 4.20 21.21
C SER A 186 10.49 5.12 20.40
N HIS A 187 11.04 6.21 19.89
CA HIS A 187 10.40 7.05 18.88
C HIS A 187 10.66 6.54 17.44
N GLN A 188 11.57 5.60 17.27
CA GLN A 188 11.85 4.97 15.99
C GLN A 188 11.26 3.56 15.96
N ILE A 189 10.38 3.29 15.01
CA ILE A 189 9.61 2.06 14.88
C ILE A 189 9.63 1.60 13.42
N ASP A 190 9.78 0.31 13.21
CA ASP A 190 9.54 -0.31 11.92
C ASP A 190 8.10 -0.78 11.85
N PHE A 191 7.41 -0.43 10.78
CA PHE A 191 6.07 -0.91 10.46
C PHE A 191 6.12 -1.85 9.27
N ARG A 192 5.26 -2.86 9.30
CA ARG A 192 4.99 -3.76 8.18
C ARG A 192 3.48 -3.91 7.99
N LEU A 193 3.07 -3.92 6.73
CA LEU A 193 1.69 -4.19 6.33
C LEU A 193 1.72 -5.23 5.21
N GLU A 194 0.93 -6.30 5.39
CA GLU A 194 0.76 -7.39 4.43
C GLU A 194 -0.64 -7.34 3.83
N ALA A 195 -0.77 -7.58 2.54
CA ALA A 195 -2.04 -7.68 1.84
C ALA A 195 -2.12 -9.01 1.07
N ASP A 196 -3.27 -9.68 1.16
CA ASP A 196 -3.54 -10.96 0.50
C ASP A 196 -4.84 -10.87 -0.30
N PHE A 197 -4.73 -10.93 -1.63
CA PHE A 197 -5.84 -10.82 -2.59
C PHE A 197 -6.22 -12.16 -3.21
N ARG A 198 -5.52 -13.24 -2.88
CA ARG A 198 -5.78 -14.57 -3.43
C ARG A 198 -7.20 -15.02 -3.16
N ASN A 199 -7.86 -15.55 -4.19
CA ASN A 199 -9.23 -16.05 -4.10
C ASN A 199 -10.22 -15.02 -3.51
N MET A 200 -10.04 -13.73 -3.81
CA MET A 200 -10.87 -12.62 -3.30
C MET A 200 -10.85 -12.52 -1.77
N LYS A 201 -9.76 -12.96 -1.16
CA LYS A 201 -9.58 -12.92 0.29
C LYS A 201 -9.53 -11.49 0.80
N ASP A 202 -8.85 -10.58 0.06
CA ASP A 202 -8.84 -9.15 0.30
C ASP A 202 -8.63 -8.78 1.78
N GLU A 203 -7.53 -9.23 2.34
CA GLU A 203 -7.20 -9.01 3.75
C GLU A 203 -5.90 -8.23 3.90
N ALA A 204 -5.85 -7.35 4.91
CA ALA A 204 -4.62 -6.68 5.34
C ALA A 204 -4.32 -6.98 6.81
N ARG A 205 -3.02 -7.10 7.11
CA ARG A 205 -2.48 -7.32 8.47
C ARG A 205 -1.40 -6.32 8.77
N CYS A 206 -1.44 -5.74 9.96
CA CYS A 206 -0.50 -4.74 10.43
C CYS A 206 0.44 -5.32 11.47
N TYR A 207 1.70 -4.90 11.42
CA TYR A 207 2.74 -5.32 12.36
C TYR A 207 3.63 -4.12 12.71
N CYS A 208 4.23 -4.18 13.90
CA CYS A 208 5.34 -3.30 14.26
C CYS A 208 6.53 -4.09 14.79
N ARG A 209 7.70 -3.46 14.74
CA ARG A 209 8.94 -3.98 15.31
C ARG A 209 9.69 -2.85 15.98
N VAL A 210 10.18 -3.09 17.18
CA VAL A 210 10.95 -2.12 17.98
C VAL A 210 12.38 -2.63 18.13
N ASN A 211 13.37 -1.77 17.87
CA ASN A 211 14.79 -2.07 18.10
C ASN A 211 15.27 -3.38 17.45
N ASN A 212 14.90 -3.64 16.22
CA ASN A 212 15.23 -4.87 15.48
C ASN A 212 14.81 -6.19 16.18
N GLY A 213 13.79 -6.14 17.03
CA GLY A 213 13.17 -7.32 17.63
C GLY A 213 12.30 -8.11 16.66
N ASP A 214 11.41 -8.94 17.19
CA ASP A 214 10.45 -9.69 16.39
C ASP A 214 9.30 -8.82 15.93
N TRP A 215 8.70 -9.17 14.77
CA TRP A 215 7.47 -8.56 14.30
C TRP A 215 6.28 -8.91 15.20
N MET A 216 5.63 -7.91 15.75
CA MET A 216 4.44 -8.04 16.58
C MET A 216 3.19 -7.63 15.79
N PRO A 217 2.16 -8.48 15.71
CA PRO A 217 0.91 -8.12 15.08
C PRO A 217 0.20 -7.01 15.88
N ILE A 218 -0.40 -6.05 15.17
CA ILE A 218 -1.12 -4.92 15.76
C ILE A 218 -2.57 -4.94 15.27
N GLY A 219 -3.49 -5.02 16.19
CA GLY A 219 -4.93 -5.02 15.92
C GLY A 219 -5.43 -6.31 15.27
N SER A 220 -6.53 -6.21 14.55
CA SER A 220 -7.18 -7.33 13.87
C SER A 220 -6.93 -7.31 12.37
N VAL A 221 -7.29 -8.40 11.69
CA VAL A 221 -7.31 -8.44 10.23
C VAL A 221 -8.34 -7.45 9.70
N HIS A 222 -7.91 -6.60 8.78
CA HIS A 222 -8.78 -5.68 8.06
C HIS A 222 -9.25 -6.30 6.75
N LYS A 223 -10.55 -6.22 6.47
CA LYS A 223 -11.10 -6.60 5.18
C LYS A 223 -10.99 -5.42 4.21
N LEU A 224 -10.19 -5.60 3.19
CA LEU A 224 -10.10 -4.69 2.05
C LEU A 224 -11.34 -4.85 1.17
N TYR A 225 -11.69 -3.84 0.40
CA TYR A 225 -12.91 -3.88 -0.41
C TYR A 225 -12.66 -3.39 -1.84
N PHE A 226 -13.58 -3.74 -2.74
CA PHE A 226 -13.64 -3.21 -4.10
C PHE A 226 -14.97 -2.51 -4.32
N LYS A 227 -14.90 -1.24 -4.73
CA LYS A 227 -16.05 -0.45 -5.18
C LYS A 227 -15.68 0.38 -6.39
N LEU A 228 -16.68 0.82 -7.16
CA LEU A 228 -16.46 1.65 -8.34
C LEU A 228 -15.90 3.04 -8.02
N ASP A 229 -16.07 3.53 -6.80
CA ASP A 229 -15.48 4.76 -6.29
C ASP A 229 -13.96 4.64 -6.06
N HIS A 230 -13.45 3.42 -5.92
CA HIS A 230 -12.04 3.09 -5.70
C HIS A 230 -11.53 1.96 -6.61
N PHE A 231 -11.90 1.98 -7.89
CA PHE A 231 -11.53 0.92 -8.86
C PHE A 231 -10.02 0.83 -9.14
N THR A 232 -9.23 1.82 -8.76
CA THR A 232 -7.76 1.78 -8.90
C THR A 232 -7.09 0.85 -7.90
N GLY A 233 -7.84 0.31 -6.94
CA GLY A 233 -7.38 -0.65 -5.96
C GLY A 233 -6.70 -0.02 -4.75
N CYS A 234 -6.36 -0.89 -3.79
CA CYS A 234 -5.69 -0.53 -2.56
C CYS A 234 -4.23 -0.13 -2.79
N ARG A 235 -3.72 0.75 -1.94
CA ARG A 235 -2.36 1.27 -2.02
C ARG A 235 -1.68 1.22 -0.66
N PHE A 236 -0.38 0.94 -0.64
CA PHE A 236 0.45 1.30 0.51
C PHE A 236 0.60 2.81 0.57
N GLY A 237 0.50 3.39 1.77
CA GLY A 237 0.67 4.82 1.96
C GLY A 237 1.52 5.16 3.17
N LEU A 238 2.41 6.16 3.02
CA LEU A 238 3.16 6.78 4.11
C LEU A 238 2.44 8.05 4.51
N PHE A 239 2.06 8.19 5.76
CA PHE A 239 1.22 9.29 6.23
C PHE A 239 1.67 9.90 7.54
N CYS A 240 1.36 11.18 7.73
CA CYS A 240 1.47 11.88 9.01
C CYS A 240 0.36 12.93 9.08
N TYR A 241 -0.42 12.96 10.16
CA TYR A 241 -1.44 13.97 10.37
C TYR A 241 -1.59 14.38 11.83
N ALA A 242 -2.03 15.62 12.02
CA ALA A 242 -2.30 16.20 13.32
C ALA A 242 -3.76 15.96 13.74
N VAL A 243 -3.98 15.67 15.02
CA VAL A 243 -5.34 15.56 15.61
C VAL A 243 -5.66 16.77 16.50
N LYS A 244 -4.66 17.47 17.02
CA LYS A 244 -4.84 18.61 17.96
C LYS A 244 -4.21 19.90 17.44
N GLU A 245 -2.94 19.87 17.11
CA GLU A 245 -2.19 21.05 16.66
C GLU A 245 -1.20 20.69 15.56
N THR A 246 -0.97 21.61 14.64
CA THR A 246 -0.11 21.41 13.47
C THR A 246 1.37 21.67 13.77
N GLY A 247 2.24 21.27 12.82
CA GLY A 247 3.67 21.53 12.85
C GLY A 247 4.49 20.45 13.57
N GLY A 248 3.90 19.30 13.91
CA GLY A 248 4.64 18.09 14.21
C GLY A 248 5.08 17.41 12.91
N SER A 249 6.08 16.55 12.95
CA SER A 249 6.58 15.86 11.77
C SER A 249 7.02 14.44 12.05
N ALA A 250 6.98 13.60 11.00
CA ALA A 250 7.53 12.26 11.00
C ALA A 250 8.46 12.06 9.80
N CYS A 251 9.55 11.34 10.03
CA CYS A 251 10.56 11.03 9.02
C CYS A 251 10.48 9.55 8.66
N PHE A 252 10.40 9.25 7.36
CA PHE A 252 10.31 7.91 6.79
C PHE A 252 11.61 7.54 6.12
N ARG A 253 12.05 6.28 6.31
CA ARG A 253 13.26 5.71 5.73
C ARG A 253 13.02 4.29 5.28
N GLU A 254 13.82 3.82 4.31
CA GLU A 254 13.89 2.41 3.92
C GLU A 254 12.51 1.79 3.66
N PHE A 255 11.78 2.35 2.70
CA PHE A 255 10.55 1.71 2.25
C PHE A 255 10.91 0.45 1.46
N LEU A 256 10.57 -0.71 2.01
CA LEU A 256 10.79 -2.01 1.37
C LEU A 256 9.47 -2.55 0.85
N TYR A 257 9.44 -2.87 -0.43
CA TYR A 257 8.28 -3.48 -1.09
C TYR A 257 8.60 -4.95 -1.41
N HIS A 258 7.73 -5.85 -1.02
CA HIS A 258 7.86 -7.27 -1.25
C HIS A 258 6.66 -7.79 -2.04
N ASP A 259 6.94 -8.43 -3.19
CA ASP A 259 6.00 -9.37 -3.79
C ASP A 259 6.10 -10.65 -2.96
N VAL A 260 5.00 -11.04 -2.33
CA VAL A 260 5.01 -12.17 -1.39
C VAL A 260 4.52 -13.42 -2.12
N ASP A 261 5.45 -14.27 -2.54
CA ASP A 261 5.15 -15.66 -2.87
C ASP A 261 4.75 -16.43 -1.59
N GLU A 262 4.04 -17.56 -1.73
CA GLU A 262 3.45 -18.34 -0.62
C GLU A 262 4.42 -18.69 0.54
N THR A 263 5.73 -18.59 0.31
CA THR A 263 6.78 -18.94 1.26
C THR A 263 7.18 -17.81 2.23
N THR A 264 6.76 -16.56 1.99
CA THR A 264 7.26 -15.36 2.70
C THR A 264 6.26 -14.78 3.71
N ILE A 265 5.05 -15.32 3.80
CA ILE A 265 4.10 -14.93 4.86
C ILE A 265 4.70 -15.35 6.19
N ILE A 266 4.88 -14.39 7.11
CA ILE A 266 5.33 -14.68 8.46
C ILE A 266 4.35 -15.68 9.06
N ASN A 267 4.76 -16.95 9.16
CA ASN A 267 4.05 -17.95 9.92
C ASN A 267 4.12 -17.53 11.40
N CYS A 268 3.19 -16.70 11.82
CA CYS A 268 2.92 -16.46 13.22
C CYS A 268 2.32 -17.77 13.74
N CYS A 269 3.18 -18.74 14.07
CA CYS A 269 2.82 -19.91 14.85
C CYS A 269 2.43 -19.43 16.26
N CYS A 270 1.19 -19.01 16.41
CA CYS A 270 0.51 -19.16 17.68
C CYS A 270 0.51 -20.66 17.97
N LYS A 271 1.48 -21.13 18.76
CA LYS A 271 1.38 -22.44 19.39
C LYS A 271 0.12 -22.40 20.25
N GLU A 272 -0.98 -22.92 19.73
CA GLU A 272 -2.09 -23.36 20.54
C GLU A 272 -1.49 -24.39 21.52
N LYS A 273 -1.42 -24.00 22.79
CA LYS A 273 -1.18 -24.94 23.86
C LYS A 273 -2.35 -25.89 23.87
N GLY A 274 -2.14 -27.07 23.31
CA GLY A 274 -3.05 -28.17 23.46
C GLY A 274 -3.28 -28.43 24.94
N ASN A 275 -4.49 -28.16 25.42
CA ASN A 275 -4.98 -28.72 26.66
C ASN A 275 -5.21 -30.22 26.42
N ALA A 276 -4.27 -31.03 26.85
CA ALA A 276 -4.54 -32.42 27.10
C ALA A 276 -5.41 -32.46 28.37
N TYR A 277 -6.62 -32.89 28.22
CA TYR A 277 -7.42 -33.50 29.30
C TYR A 277 -7.70 -34.94 28.89
N GLU A 278 -7.17 -35.83 29.71
CA GLU A 278 -7.63 -37.19 29.87
C GLU A 278 -9.12 -37.21 30.32
#